data_4c7c8a3073cf65ad2c81f7b3483ff7b9
#
_entry.id   4c7c8a3073cf65ad2c81f7b3483ff7b9
#
_cell.length_a   1.000
_cell.length_b   1.000
_cell.length_c   1.000
_cell.angle_alpha   90.00
_cell.angle_beta   90.00
_cell.angle_gamma   90.00
#
_symmetry.space_group_name_H-M   'P 1'
#
loop_
_entity.id
_entity.type
_entity.pdbx_description
1 polymer ?
#
loop_
_entity_poly.entity_id
_entity_poly.type
_entity_poly.pdbx_seq_one_letter_code
_entity_poly.pdbx_strand_id
1 'polypeptide(L)'
;MNIIGLTHKESGCGYHRVILPLAFMDNIKGYVTNFITEDKTDDWDILVYNRICQYDINWNKTKELLGCKVVMDIDDHWDLPYNHINYQSYQDMGKRIETNISEADLVTVTNQALLNKVKQFTDKAVIMPNALPYGINQFTDIKVESDKVRLFWCGSVSHENDIKILREPLKRLTGNIQMVMGGYNDSDPLTKSIWDRMFSMFAGKHPS
;
A
#
# COMPACT_ATOMS: atom_id res chain seq x y z
N MET A 1 -3.83 -25.33 -6.01
CA MET A 1 -4.15 -24.41 -4.90
C MET A 1 -4.94 -23.24 -5.47
N ASN A 2 -6.09 -22.94 -4.89
CA ASN A 2 -6.97 -21.86 -5.32
C ASN A 2 -6.87 -20.70 -4.32
N ILE A 3 -6.52 -19.51 -4.79
CA ILE A 3 -6.31 -18.34 -3.95
C ILE A 3 -7.27 -17.22 -4.37
N ILE A 4 -8.02 -16.70 -3.43
CA ILE A 4 -8.83 -15.48 -3.62
C ILE A 4 -8.10 -14.29 -3.00
N GLY A 5 -7.80 -13.26 -3.81
CA GLY A 5 -7.25 -11.99 -3.36
C GLY A 5 -8.36 -10.95 -3.17
N LEU A 6 -8.46 -10.38 -1.99
CA LEU A 6 -9.39 -9.31 -1.71
C LEU A 6 -8.63 -7.98 -1.61
N THR A 7 -8.96 -7.04 -2.47
CA THR A 7 -8.31 -5.73 -2.51
C THR A 7 -9.32 -4.60 -2.41
N HIS A 8 -8.89 -3.47 -1.87
CA HIS A 8 -9.63 -2.23 -2.05
C HIS A 8 -9.45 -1.74 -3.49
N LYS A 9 -10.53 -1.34 -4.15
CA LYS A 9 -10.48 -0.75 -5.50
C LYS A 9 -9.51 0.43 -5.52
N GLU A 10 -8.61 0.46 -6.51
CA GLU A 10 -7.61 1.53 -6.69
C GLU A 10 -6.56 1.66 -5.58
N SER A 11 -6.41 0.65 -4.74
CA SER A 11 -5.36 0.63 -3.71
C SER A 11 -3.99 0.25 -4.31
N GLY A 12 -3.01 1.15 -4.22
CA GLY A 12 -1.62 0.83 -4.55
C GLY A 12 -1.07 -0.31 -3.70
N CYS A 13 -1.41 -0.33 -2.41
CA CYS A 13 -1.04 -1.41 -1.49
C CYS A 13 -1.64 -2.75 -1.94
N GLY A 14 -2.95 -2.77 -2.26
CA GLY A 14 -3.60 -3.97 -2.80
C GLY A 14 -2.97 -4.47 -4.10
N TYR A 15 -2.57 -3.55 -4.98
CA TYR A 15 -1.86 -3.92 -6.21
C TYR A 15 -0.52 -4.59 -5.91
N HIS A 16 0.34 -3.95 -5.12
CA HIS A 16 1.69 -4.46 -4.85
C HIS A 16 1.72 -5.67 -3.92
N ARG A 17 0.76 -5.79 -3.00
CA ARG A 17 0.77 -6.81 -1.96
C ARG A 17 -0.12 -8.01 -2.25
N VAL A 18 -1.12 -7.88 -3.13
CA VAL A 18 -2.06 -8.95 -3.47
C VAL A 18 -2.06 -9.25 -4.96
N ILE A 19 -2.37 -8.26 -5.82
CA ILE A 19 -2.55 -8.51 -7.26
C ILE A 19 -1.23 -8.96 -7.90
N LEU A 20 -0.17 -8.18 -7.69
CA LEU A 20 1.13 -8.42 -8.32
C LEU A 20 1.74 -9.78 -7.89
N PRO A 21 1.82 -10.13 -6.60
CA PRO A 21 2.28 -11.45 -6.19
C PRO A 21 1.48 -12.59 -6.80
N LEU A 22 0.15 -12.51 -6.79
CA LEU A 22 -0.70 -13.56 -7.37
C LEU A 22 -0.50 -13.71 -8.89
N ALA A 23 -0.23 -12.62 -9.61
CA ALA A 23 0.02 -12.66 -11.05
C ALA A 23 1.33 -13.36 -11.44
N PHE A 24 2.29 -13.47 -10.51
CA PHE A 24 3.60 -14.09 -10.73
C PHE A 24 3.77 -15.43 -10.00
N MET A 25 2.74 -15.95 -9.36
CA MET A 25 2.78 -17.28 -8.75
C MET A 25 2.42 -18.36 -9.78
N ASP A 26 3.33 -19.31 -9.99
CA ASP A 26 3.10 -20.45 -10.85
C ASP A 26 2.21 -21.51 -10.17
N ASN A 27 1.47 -22.26 -10.99
CA ASN A 27 0.67 -23.41 -10.56
C ASN A 27 -0.42 -23.11 -9.52
N ILE A 28 -0.96 -21.90 -9.54
CA ILE A 28 -2.13 -21.52 -8.74
C ILE A 28 -3.28 -21.06 -9.64
N LYS A 29 -4.50 -21.24 -9.17
CA LYS A 29 -5.67 -20.53 -9.68
C LYS A 29 -5.89 -19.30 -8.78
N GLY A 30 -5.52 -18.13 -9.27
CA GLY A 30 -5.72 -16.85 -8.58
C GLY A 30 -6.96 -16.12 -9.09
N TYR A 31 -7.73 -15.57 -8.18
CA TYR A 31 -8.81 -14.65 -8.50
C TYR A 31 -8.73 -13.43 -7.61
N VAL A 32 -8.91 -12.24 -8.16
CA VAL A 32 -8.88 -10.98 -7.40
C VAL A 32 -10.23 -10.29 -7.48
N THR A 33 -10.72 -9.87 -6.34
CA THR A 33 -12.00 -9.16 -6.20
C THR A 33 -11.89 -8.05 -5.16
N ASN A 34 -12.82 -7.13 -5.18
CA ASN A 34 -12.96 -6.10 -4.13
C ASN A 34 -14.14 -6.40 -3.17
N PHE A 35 -14.85 -7.48 -3.39
CA PHE A 35 -15.95 -7.93 -2.52
C PHE A 35 -16.10 -9.46 -2.57
N ILE A 36 -16.64 -10.01 -1.51
CA ILE A 36 -17.01 -11.42 -1.40
C ILE A 36 -18.53 -11.51 -1.50
N THR A 37 -19.03 -12.37 -2.38
CA THR A 37 -20.46 -12.70 -2.50
C THR A 37 -20.73 -14.11 -2.00
N GLU A 38 -21.90 -14.32 -1.43
CA GLU A 38 -22.34 -15.66 -0.97
C GLU A 38 -22.49 -16.66 -2.13
N ASP A 39 -22.64 -16.15 -3.37
CA ASP A 39 -22.82 -16.98 -4.58
C ASP A 39 -21.52 -17.61 -5.11
N LYS A 40 -20.37 -17.33 -4.48
CA LYS A 40 -19.09 -17.91 -4.90
C LYS A 40 -18.93 -19.32 -4.33
N THR A 41 -19.28 -20.29 -5.15
CA THR A 41 -19.24 -21.74 -4.86
C THR A 41 -17.88 -22.39 -5.20
N ASP A 42 -16.87 -21.60 -5.57
CA ASP A 42 -15.53 -22.13 -5.85
C ASP A 42 -14.87 -22.59 -4.54
N ASP A 43 -14.22 -23.74 -4.58
CA ASP A 43 -13.38 -24.24 -3.49
C ASP A 43 -12.12 -23.41 -3.38
N TRP A 44 -12.05 -22.51 -2.42
CA TRP A 44 -10.88 -21.69 -2.13
C TRP A 44 -10.04 -22.33 -1.02
N ASP A 45 -8.74 -22.44 -1.24
CA ASP A 45 -7.79 -22.89 -0.22
C ASP A 45 -7.38 -21.73 0.69
N ILE A 46 -7.15 -20.55 0.09
CA ILE A 46 -6.62 -19.35 0.78
C ILE A 46 -7.37 -18.10 0.32
N LEU A 47 -7.70 -17.25 1.30
CA LEU A 47 -8.07 -15.84 1.09
C LEU A 47 -6.90 -14.96 1.54
N VAL A 48 -6.44 -14.07 0.65
CA VAL A 48 -5.41 -13.07 0.96
C VAL A 48 -6.02 -11.68 0.88
N TYR A 49 -5.76 -10.82 1.87
CA TYR A 49 -6.17 -9.42 1.81
C TYR A 49 -5.12 -8.49 2.44
N ASN A 50 -5.07 -7.25 1.95
CA ASN A 50 -4.18 -6.23 2.50
C ASN A 50 -4.93 -5.37 3.52
N ARG A 51 -4.39 -5.28 4.71
CA ARG A 51 -4.70 -4.44 5.88
C ARG A 51 -6.19 -4.15 6.15
N ILE A 52 -6.87 -3.52 5.19
CA ILE A 52 -8.26 -3.09 5.30
C ILE A 52 -8.99 -3.54 4.05
N CYS A 53 -10.06 -4.28 4.24
CA CYS A 53 -11.04 -4.45 3.20
C CYS A 53 -12.22 -3.50 3.44
N GLN A 54 -12.90 -3.18 2.35
CA GLN A 54 -13.96 -2.18 2.27
C GLN A 54 -15.17 -2.46 3.18
N TYR A 55 -15.26 -3.69 3.72
CA TYR A 55 -16.38 -4.18 4.48
C TYR A 55 -15.99 -4.56 5.91
N ASP A 56 -16.95 -4.50 6.79
CA ASP A 56 -16.88 -5.03 8.14
C ASP A 56 -16.91 -6.56 8.09
N ILE A 57 -15.78 -7.14 7.75
CA ILE A 57 -15.66 -8.59 7.61
C ILE A 57 -15.37 -9.19 8.99
N ASN A 58 -16.25 -10.09 9.40
CA ASN A 58 -15.98 -11.00 10.48
C ASN A 58 -15.24 -12.22 9.90
N TRP A 59 -13.96 -12.35 10.21
CA TRP A 59 -13.11 -13.40 9.63
C TRP A 59 -13.55 -14.79 10.01
N ASN A 60 -14.05 -15.00 11.23
CA ASN A 60 -14.55 -16.32 11.63
C ASN A 60 -15.72 -16.74 10.76
N LYS A 61 -16.68 -15.83 10.54
CA LYS A 61 -17.81 -16.08 9.65
C LYS A 61 -17.37 -16.26 8.18
N THR A 62 -16.39 -15.50 7.73
CA THR A 62 -15.86 -15.62 6.37
C THR A 62 -15.12 -16.95 6.16
N LYS A 63 -14.34 -17.40 7.14
CA LYS A 63 -13.71 -18.73 7.13
C LYS A 63 -14.73 -19.85 7.06
N GLU A 64 -15.81 -19.76 7.84
CA GLU A 64 -16.91 -20.72 7.80
C GLU A 64 -17.59 -20.73 6.42
N LEU A 65 -17.87 -19.55 5.85
CA LEU A 65 -18.55 -19.40 4.56
C LEU A 65 -17.72 -19.91 3.38
N LEU A 66 -16.41 -19.58 3.35
CA LEU A 66 -15.53 -19.95 2.25
C LEU A 66 -14.77 -21.26 2.47
N GLY A 67 -14.75 -21.79 3.69
CA GLY A 67 -14.00 -23.01 4.03
C GLY A 67 -12.48 -22.88 3.87
N CYS A 68 -11.93 -21.66 3.80
CA CYS A 68 -10.54 -21.40 3.45
C CYS A 68 -9.71 -20.83 4.62
N LYS A 69 -8.38 -20.86 4.46
CA LYS A 69 -7.45 -20.15 5.34
C LYS A 69 -7.38 -18.66 4.99
N VAL A 70 -7.17 -17.82 6.00
CA VAL A 70 -7.07 -16.36 5.83
C VAL A 70 -5.65 -15.89 6.08
N VAL A 71 -5.08 -15.22 5.07
CA VAL A 71 -3.79 -14.52 5.16
C VAL A 71 -4.03 -13.02 5.13
N MET A 72 -3.63 -12.33 6.18
CA MET A 72 -3.69 -10.87 6.26
C MET A 72 -2.32 -10.28 5.94
N ASP A 73 -2.25 -9.34 5.03
CA ASP A 73 -1.03 -8.61 4.72
C ASP A 73 -1.03 -7.22 5.36
N ILE A 74 0.07 -6.86 6.01
CA ILE A 74 0.29 -5.55 6.65
C ILE A 74 1.53 -4.92 6.04
N ASP A 75 1.35 -3.86 5.27
CA ASP A 75 2.42 -3.12 4.60
C ASP A 75 2.84 -1.84 5.33
N ASP A 76 1.89 -1.20 6.05
CA ASP A 76 2.09 0.04 6.78
C ASP A 76 1.65 -0.05 8.24
N HIS A 77 2.23 0.82 9.07
CA HIS A 77 1.80 0.97 10.47
C HIS A 77 0.42 1.64 10.54
N TRP A 78 -0.45 1.13 11.41
CA TRP A 78 -1.83 1.62 11.55
C TRP A 78 -2.04 2.58 12.72
N ASP A 79 -1.04 2.73 13.58
CA ASP A 79 -1.04 3.66 14.70
C ASP A 79 -0.41 4.97 14.23
N LEU A 80 -1.25 5.87 13.73
CA LEU A 80 -0.82 7.11 13.11
C LEU A 80 -0.62 8.22 14.16
N PRO A 81 0.37 9.11 13.98
CA PRO A 81 0.55 10.25 14.86
C PRO A 81 -0.61 11.25 14.70
N TYR A 82 -0.93 12.00 15.75
CA TYR A 82 -2.09 12.92 15.82
C TYR A 82 -2.11 13.99 14.73
N ASN A 83 -0.98 14.35 14.17
CA ASN A 83 -0.85 15.32 13.09
C ASN A 83 -0.94 14.70 11.67
N HIS A 84 -1.20 13.41 11.56
CA HIS A 84 -1.40 12.76 10.28
C HIS A 84 -2.81 13.05 9.75
N ILE A 85 -2.95 13.31 8.44
CA ILE A 85 -4.22 13.66 7.80
C ILE A 85 -5.33 12.61 8.04
N ASN A 86 -4.95 11.33 8.13
CA ASN A 86 -5.87 10.21 8.34
C ASN A 86 -5.98 9.78 9.81
N TYR A 87 -5.44 10.56 10.78
CA TYR A 87 -5.41 10.16 12.18
C TYR A 87 -6.78 9.75 12.69
N GLN A 88 -7.79 10.60 12.49
CA GLN A 88 -9.13 10.36 13.02
C GLN A 88 -9.77 9.08 12.47
N SER A 89 -9.64 8.83 11.17
CA SER A 89 -10.20 7.62 10.54
C SER A 89 -9.50 6.34 10.98
N TYR A 90 -8.24 6.43 11.41
CA TYR A 90 -7.47 5.27 11.87
C TYR A 90 -7.68 4.93 13.35
N GLN A 91 -8.31 5.77 14.15
CA GLN A 91 -8.56 5.49 15.57
C GLN A 91 -9.45 4.25 15.77
N ASP A 92 -10.57 4.17 15.05
CA ASP A 92 -11.46 3.01 15.12
C ASP A 92 -10.94 1.83 14.27
N MET A 93 -10.34 2.17 13.13
CA MET A 93 -9.79 1.19 12.20
C MET A 93 -8.62 0.41 12.80
N GLY A 94 -7.77 1.05 13.62
CA GLY A 94 -6.64 0.41 14.29
C GLY A 94 -7.06 -0.77 15.14
N LYS A 95 -8.09 -0.62 15.95
CA LYS A 95 -8.63 -1.73 16.77
C LYS A 95 -9.12 -2.91 15.94
N ARG A 96 -9.73 -2.62 14.79
CA ARG A 96 -10.20 -3.67 13.86
C ARG A 96 -9.04 -4.40 13.21
N ILE A 97 -7.98 -3.66 12.84
CA ILE A 97 -6.74 -4.25 12.31
C ILE A 97 -6.14 -5.21 13.35
N GLU A 98 -6.04 -4.79 14.61
CA GLU A 98 -5.51 -5.61 15.71
C GLU A 98 -6.34 -6.89 15.94
N THR A 99 -7.66 -6.77 15.93
CA THR A 99 -8.56 -7.93 15.99
C THR A 99 -8.32 -8.87 14.81
N ASN A 100 -8.28 -8.33 13.61
CA ASN A 100 -8.07 -9.13 12.38
C ASN A 100 -6.69 -9.82 12.37
N ILE A 101 -5.64 -9.16 12.87
CA ILE A 101 -4.31 -9.76 13.06
C ILE A 101 -4.41 -11.01 13.95
N SER A 102 -5.13 -10.92 15.06
CA SER A 102 -5.26 -12.04 16.00
C SER A 102 -6.07 -13.22 15.44
N GLU A 103 -7.02 -12.95 14.55
CA GLU A 103 -7.91 -13.95 13.95
C GLU A 103 -7.37 -14.58 12.66
N ALA A 104 -6.38 -13.96 11.99
CA ALA A 104 -5.79 -14.50 10.77
C ALA A 104 -5.06 -15.83 11.01
N ASP A 105 -5.06 -16.70 9.99
CA ASP A 105 -4.27 -17.93 10.03
C ASP A 105 -2.78 -17.66 9.80
N LEU A 106 -2.45 -16.59 9.07
CA LEU A 106 -1.10 -16.08 8.87
C LEU A 106 -1.17 -14.56 8.62
N VAL A 107 -0.17 -13.84 9.13
CA VAL A 107 0.04 -12.41 8.83
C VAL A 107 1.35 -12.24 8.08
N THR A 108 1.33 -11.58 6.93
CA THR A 108 2.54 -11.17 6.22
C THR A 108 2.83 -9.69 6.46
N VAL A 109 4.10 -9.34 6.63
CA VAL A 109 4.55 -7.96 6.88
C VAL A 109 5.74 -7.61 6.01
N THR A 110 5.97 -6.33 5.73
CA THR A 110 7.05 -5.90 4.82
C THR A 110 8.44 -5.88 5.46
N ASN A 111 8.52 -5.71 6.78
CA ASN A 111 9.80 -5.49 7.46
C ASN A 111 9.78 -5.92 8.94
N GLN A 112 10.95 -5.90 9.57
CA GLN A 112 11.14 -6.32 10.96
C GLN A 112 10.40 -5.45 11.98
N ALA A 113 10.26 -4.14 11.73
CA ALA A 113 9.55 -3.24 12.65
C ALA A 113 8.06 -3.60 12.72
N LEU A 114 7.43 -3.84 11.56
CA LEU A 114 6.04 -4.32 11.50
C LEU A 114 5.89 -5.72 12.09
N LEU A 115 6.85 -6.62 11.86
CA LEU A 115 6.82 -7.95 12.48
C LEU A 115 6.80 -7.85 14.01
N ASN A 116 7.65 -7.01 14.58
CA ASN A 116 7.71 -6.80 16.03
C ASN A 116 6.40 -6.22 16.58
N LYS A 117 5.74 -5.34 15.84
CA LYS A 117 4.43 -4.79 16.22
C LYS A 117 3.33 -5.86 16.12
N VAL A 118 3.26 -6.60 15.02
CA VAL A 118 2.26 -7.66 14.79
C VAL A 118 2.39 -8.80 15.81
N LYS A 119 3.62 -9.14 16.22
CA LYS A 119 3.86 -10.17 17.24
C LYS A 119 3.28 -9.86 18.63
N GLN A 120 2.82 -8.65 18.86
CA GLN A 120 2.06 -8.32 20.08
C GLN A 120 0.64 -8.93 20.07
N PHE A 121 0.15 -9.35 18.91
CA PHE A 121 -1.22 -9.85 18.70
C PHE A 121 -1.26 -11.29 18.23
N THR A 122 -0.21 -11.78 17.54
CA THR A 122 -0.14 -13.17 17.02
C THR A 122 1.30 -13.62 16.81
N ASP A 123 1.56 -14.91 17.04
CA ASP A 123 2.84 -15.55 16.69
C ASP A 123 2.89 -16.01 15.23
N LYS A 124 1.76 -16.02 14.55
CA LYS A 124 1.60 -16.49 13.16
C LYS A 124 1.93 -15.36 12.17
N ALA A 125 3.15 -14.82 12.23
CA ALA A 125 3.56 -13.72 11.37
C ALA A 125 4.92 -13.97 10.73
N VAL A 126 5.07 -13.58 9.44
CA VAL A 126 6.30 -13.72 8.67
C VAL A 126 6.59 -12.46 7.85
N ILE A 127 7.87 -12.20 7.58
CA ILE A 127 8.26 -11.12 6.68
C ILE A 127 8.13 -11.61 5.23
N MET A 128 7.36 -10.84 4.44
CA MET A 128 7.28 -10.93 2.99
C MET A 128 7.65 -9.54 2.41
N PRO A 129 8.92 -9.32 2.04
CA PRO A 129 9.38 -8.03 1.56
C PRO A 129 8.64 -7.58 0.31
N ASN A 130 8.60 -6.26 0.06
CA ASN A 130 8.15 -5.75 -1.22
C ASN A 130 9.09 -6.21 -2.33
N ALA A 131 8.53 -6.83 -3.36
CA ALA A 131 9.25 -7.25 -4.55
C ALA A 131 8.60 -6.65 -5.79
N LEU A 132 9.43 -6.36 -6.79
CA LEU A 132 9.01 -5.87 -8.10
C LEU A 132 9.50 -6.83 -9.17
N PRO A 133 8.68 -7.11 -10.21
CA PRO A 133 9.09 -7.97 -11.34
C PRO A 133 10.00 -7.18 -12.26
N TYR A 134 11.29 -7.11 -11.92
CA TYR A 134 12.27 -6.31 -12.62
C TYR A 134 12.40 -6.70 -14.10
N GLY A 135 12.47 -5.72 -14.98
CA GLY A 135 12.56 -5.93 -16.43
C GLY A 135 11.24 -6.25 -17.13
N ILE A 136 10.10 -6.19 -16.44
CA ILE A 136 8.77 -6.51 -17.00
C ILE A 136 7.87 -5.29 -16.97
N ASN A 137 7.27 -4.96 -18.14
CA ASN A 137 6.32 -3.84 -18.28
C ASN A 137 6.87 -2.52 -17.71
N GLN A 138 6.15 -1.90 -16.78
CA GLN A 138 6.50 -0.64 -16.13
C GLN A 138 7.73 -0.73 -15.22
N PHE A 139 8.18 -1.92 -14.85
CA PHE A 139 9.33 -2.14 -13.97
C PHE A 139 10.63 -2.31 -14.76
N THR A 140 10.84 -1.47 -15.76
CA THR A 140 12.02 -1.50 -16.62
C THR A 140 13.09 -0.52 -16.13
N ASP A 141 14.33 -0.74 -16.55
CA ASP A 141 15.45 0.17 -16.33
C ASP A 141 15.69 1.13 -17.51
N ILE A 142 14.76 1.20 -18.46
CA ILE A 142 14.85 2.10 -19.60
C ILE A 142 14.89 3.54 -19.08
N LYS A 143 16.02 4.20 -19.35
CA LYS A 143 16.21 5.61 -19.00
C LYS A 143 15.88 6.50 -20.21
N VAL A 144 15.05 7.50 -19.96
CA VAL A 144 14.86 8.58 -20.91
C VAL A 144 16.04 9.53 -20.78
N GLU A 145 16.73 9.81 -21.87
CA GLU A 145 17.83 10.78 -21.91
C GLU A 145 17.35 12.17 -21.47
N SER A 146 18.18 12.86 -20.74
CA SER A 146 17.91 14.20 -20.23
C SER A 146 19.20 14.95 -20.00
N ASP A 147 19.21 16.22 -20.34
CA ASP A 147 20.26 17.18 -20.02
C ASP A 147 20.24 17.61 -18.53
N LYS A 148 19.19 17.15 -17.78
CA LYS A 148 18.98 17.47 -16.37
C LYS A 148 19.14 16.25 -15.48
N VAL A 149 19.62 16.46 -14.28
CA VAL A 149 19.50 15.48 -13.20
C VAL A 149 18.08 15.54 -12.66
N ARG A 150 17.30 14.50 -12.87
CA ARG A 150 15.91 14.41 -12.40
C ARG A 150 15.87 13.74 -11.04
N LEU A 151 15.34 14.47 -10.06
CA LEU A 151 15.03 13.93 -8.74
C LEU A 151 13.52 13.62 -8.71
N PHE A 152 13.19 12.34 -8.68
CA PHE A 152 11.81 11.90 -8.69
C PHE A 152 11.32 11.61 -7.26
N TRP A 153 10.19 12.19 -6.90
CA TRP A 153 9.44 11.85 -5.70
C TRP A 153 8.03 11.39 -6.11
N CYS A 154 7.55 10.31 -5.50
CA CYS A 154 6.21 9.78 -5.72
C CYS A 154 5.51 9.54 -4.38
N GLY A 155 4.29 10.00 -4.25
CA GLY A 155 3.50 9.83 -3.04
C GLY A 155 2.12 10.48 -3.16
N SER A 156 1.30 10.31 -2.13
CA SER A 156 0.01 10.98 -1.98
C SER A 156 0.15 12.26 -1.14
N VAL A 157 -0.94 13.00 -1.02
CA VAL A 157 -1.02 14.20 -0.15
C VAL A 157 -0.75 13.91 1.32
N SER A 158 -0.93 12.65 1.77
CA SER A 158 -0.61 12.24 3.15
C SER A 158 0.88 12.36 3.48
N HIS A 159 1.75 12.44 2.47
CA HIS A 159 3.20 12.61 2.60
C HIS A 159 3.68 14.08 2.54
N GLU A 160 2.79 15.05 2.74
CA GLU A 160 3.17 16.47 2.78
C GLU A 160 4.27 16.75 3.82
N ASN A 161 4.22 16.09 4.98
CA ASN A 161 5.23 16.27 6.03
C ASN A 161 6.57 15.63 5.66
N ASP A 162 6.53 14.50 4.97
CA ASP A 162 7.76 13.78 4.56
C ASP A 162 8.52 14.58 3.50
N ILE A 163 7.80 15.14 2.52
CA ILE A 163 8.44 15.91 1.46
C ILE A 163 9.05 17.23 1.97
N LYS A 164 8.57 17.79 3.09
CA LYS A 164 9.17 18.97 3.72
C LYS A 164 10.63 18.77 4.09
N ILE A 165 11.04 17.52 4.39
CA ILE A 165 12.41 17.15 4.72
C ILE A 165 13.36 17.48 3.55
N LEU A 166 12.89 17.39 2.32
CA LEU A 166 13.68 17.66 1.11
C LEU A 166 13.91 19.15 0.83
N ARG A 167 13.17 20.04 1.48
CA ARG A 167 13.20 21.48 1.19
C ARG A 167 14.59 22.09 1.34
N GLU A 168 15.26 21.85 2.45
CA GLU A 168 16.57 22.45 2.72
C GLU A 168 17.71 21.78 1.93
N PRO A 169 17.76 20.44 1.80
CA PRO A 169 18.72 19.81 0.90
C PRO A 169 18.60 20.29 -0.55
N LEU A 170 17.39 20.40 -1.09
CA LEU A 170 17.17 20.81 -2.49
C LEU A 170 17.60 22.25 -2.77
N LYS A 171 17.50 23.17 -1.80
CA LYS A 171 18.04 24.54 -1.94
C LYS A 171 19.55 24.58 -2.11
N ARG A 172 20.26 23.61 -1.55
CA ARG A 172 21.72 23.54 -1.59
C ARG A 172 22.26 22.90 -2.87
N LEU A 173 21.40 22.20 -3.62
CA LEU A 173 21.79 21.59 -4.87
C LEU A 173 21.98 22.66 -5.95
N THR A 174 23.14 22.63 -6.59
CA THR A 174 23.50 23.49 -7.72
C THR A 174 23.52 22.67 -9.01
N GLY A 175 23.40 23.36 -10.15
CA GLY A 175 23.44 22.71 -11.46
C GLY A 175 22.07 22.56 -12.09
N ASN A 176 22.02 21.78 -13.17
CA ASN A 176 20.81 21.58 -13.97
C ASN A 176 19.95 20.44 -13.36
N ILE A 177 19.19 20.79 -12.32
CA ILE A 177 18.37 19.82 -11.54
C ILE A 177 16.89 20.12 -11.76
N GLN A 178 16.14 19.07 -12.02
CA GLN A 178 14.69 19.09 -12.12
C GLN A 178 14.08 18.21 -11.03
N MET A 179 13.18 18.78 -10.22
CA MET A 179 12.34 17.99 -9.30
C MET A 179 11.10 17.52 -10.06
N VAL A 180 10.85 16.23 -10.05
CA VAL A 180 9.66 15.61 -10.65
C VAL A 180 8.82 15.00 -9.53
N MET A 181 7.53 15.34 -9.48
CA MET A 181 6.61 14.86 -8.45
C MET A 181 5.51 14.02 -9.09
N GLY A 182 5.39 12.77 -8.66
CA GLY A 182 4.34 11.84 -9.09
C GLY A 182 3.28 11.62 -8.01
N GLY A 183 2.06 11.24 -8.44
CA GLY A 183 0.93 10.97 -7.54
C GLY A 183 -0.09 12.12 -7.45
N TYR A 184 0.09 13.20 -8.22
CA TYR A 184 -0.87 14.27 -8.32
C TYR A 184 -2.21 13.79 -8.91
N ASN A 185 -3.31 14.20 -8.26
CA ASN A 185 -4.66 13.99 -8.74
C ASN A 185 -5.40 15.35 -8.78
N ASP A 186 -5.65 15.85 -9.98
CA ASP A 186 -6.34 17.12 -10.21
C ASP A 186 -7.87 16.99 -10.08
N SER A 187 -8.39 15.77 -10.06
CA SER A 187 -9.82 15.50 -9.92
C SER A 187 -10.32 15.63 -8.49
N ASP A 188 -9.43 15.79 -7.51
CA ASP A 188 -9.77 15.94 -6.10
C ASP A 188 -9.48 17.37 -5.59
N PRO A 189 -10.52 18.24 -5.52
CA PRO A 189 -10.35 19.62 -5.07
C PRO A 189 -9.85 19.74 -3.62
N LEU A 190 -10.16 18.77 -2.75
CA LEU A 190 -9.73 18.79 -1.35
C LEU A 190 -8.22 18.63 -1.23
N THR A 191 -7.62 17.85 -2.09
CA THR A 191 -6.18 17.61 -2.08
C THR A 191 -5.40 18.65 -2.89
N LYS A 192 -6.04 19.37 -3.80
CA LYS A 192 -5.39 20.36 -4.66
C LYS A 192 -4.58 21.39 -3.87
N SER A 193 -5.16 21.97 -2.82
CA SER A 193 -4.47 22.97 -1.99
C SER A 193 -3.23 22.42 -1.29
N ILE A 194 -3.22 21.14 -0.93
CA ILE A 194 -2.06 20.45 -0.34
C ILE A 194 -0.97 20.31 -1.39
N TRP A 195 -1.32 19.86 -2.61
CA TRP A 195 -0.40 19.77 -3.72
C TRP A 195 0.20 21.13 -4.10
N ASP A 196 -0.60 22.19 -4.16
CA ASP A 196 -0.12 23.53 -4.43
C ASP A 196 0.93 23.98 -3.38
N ARG A 197 0.70 23.65 -2.10
CA ARG A 197 1.71 23.89 -1.04
C ARG A 197 2.98 23.05 -1.24
N MET A 198 2.84 21.78 -1.58
CA MET A 198 3.97 20.90 -1.84
C MET A 198 4.80 21.39 -3.02
N PHE A 199 4.18 21.77 -4.11
CA PHE A 199 4.86 22.37 -5.27
C PHE A 199 5.55 23.70 -4.92
N SER A 200 4.92 24.56 -4.15
CA SER A 200 5.48 25.85 -3.76
C SER A 200 6.78 25.73 -2.95
N MET A 201 7.01 24.61 -2.25
CA MET A 201 8.24 24.35 -1.52
C MET A 201 9.46 24.25 -2.43
N PHE A 202 9.25 23.94 -3.70
CA PHE A 202 10.28 23.71 -4.71
C PHE A 202 10.26 24.76 -5.81
N ALA A 203 9.65 25.93 -5.58
CA ALA A 203 9.61 27.04 -6.54
C ALA A 203 11.02 27.38 -7.04
N GLY A 204 11.20 27.43 -8.36
CA GLY A 204 12.50 27.59 -9.02
C GLY A 204 13.21 26.29 -9.39
N LYS A 205 12.73 25.13 -8.91
CA LYS A 205 13.16 23.77 -9.33
C LYS A 205 11.99 22.92 -9.79
N HIS A 206 10.96 23.58 -10.25
CA HIS A 206 9.68 23.01 -10.61
C HIS A 206 9.74 21.93 -11.68
N PRO A 207 8.90 20.89 -11.56
CA PRO A 207 8.52 20.08 -12.70
C PRO A 207 7.76 20.99 -13.70
N SER A 208 8.14 20.91 -14.94
CA SER A 208 7.35 21.39 -16.06
C SER A 208 6.22 20.43 -16.33
#